data_eaca16838cf3a599ff1125b5a493f000
#
_entry.id   eaca16838cf3a599ff1125b5a493f000
#
_cell.length_a   1.000
_cell.length_b   1.000
_cell.length_c   1.000
_cell.angle_alpha   90.00
_cell.angle_beta   90.00
_cell.angle_gamma   90.00
#
_symmetry.space_group_name_H-M   'P 1'
#
loop_
_entity.id
_entity.type
_entity.pdbx_description
1 polymer ?
#
loop_
_entity_poly.entity_id
_entity_poly.type
_entity_poly.pdbx_seq_one_letter_code
_entity_poly.pdbx_strand_id
1 'polypeptide(L)'
;GGAVQTGYQYAVKNGYQYAVQVDGDGQHNPEFIRKMLQVLQEKNVNMVIGSRFIENQGFQSSFARRIGISFFEKLIKILTGQKVTDPTSGLRVADRKVIEEFAKQYPSDYPEPETIVSLLTSGYSVAEVPVLMNEREHGESSITFSKSVYYMIKVTMAMLLARIGGGYKK
;
A
#
# COMPACT_ATOMS: atom_id res chain seq x y z
N GLY A 1 10.28 -0.77 -5.93
CA GLY A 1 10.05 -2.08 -5.27
C GLY A 1 11.30 -2.69 -4.66
N GLY A 2 12.44 -2.78 -5.37
CA GLY A 2 13.61 -3.51 -4.89
C GLY A 2 14.16 -3.05 -3.53
N ALA A 3 14.30 -1.76 -3.29
CA ALA A 3 14.75 -1.23 -2.00
C ALA A 3 13.82 -1.62 -0.85
N VAL A 4 12.50 -1.56 -1.08
CA VAL A 4 11.49 -1.96 -0.10
C VAL A 4 11.59 -3.46 0.19
N GLN A 5 11.74 -4.30 -0.83
CA GLN A 5 11.95 -5.74 -0.66
C GLN A 5 13.22 -6.05 0.16
N THR A 6 14.33 -5.33 -0.10
CA THR A 6 15.55 -5.47 0.70
C THR A 6 15.30 -5.15 2.18
N GLY A 7 14.48 -4.14 2.47
CA GLY A 7 14.05 -3.83 3.85
C GLY A 7 13.27 -4.98 4.50
N TYR A 8 12.34 -5.60 3.77
CA TYR A 8 11.60 -6.76 4.28
C TYR A 8 12.52 -7.98 4.47
N GLN A 9 13.46 -8.23 3.56
CA GLN A 9 14.46 -9.30 3.71
C GLN A 9 15.33 -9.09 4.95
N TYR A 10 15.75 -7.84 5.20
CA TYR A 10 16.47 -7.48 6.42
C TYR A 10 15.62 -7.72 7.68
N ALA A 11 14.35 -7.34 7.66
CA ALA A 11 13.41 -7.56 8.76
C ALA A 11 13.23 -9.07 9.06
N VAL A 12 13.13 -9.91 8.03
CA VAL A 12 13.07 -11.38 8.20
C VAL A 12 14.34 -11.89 8.83
N LYS A 13 15.51 -11.52 8.28
CA LYS A 13 16.82 -11.99 8.75
C LYS A 13 17.07 -11.65 10.22
N ASN A 14 16.60 -10.49 10.69
CA ASN A 14 16.83 -10.00 12.05
C ASN A 14 15.65 -10.28 13.02
N GLY A 15 14.65 -11.06 12.62
CA GLY A 15 13.57 -11.52 13.51
C GLY A 15 12.56 -10.46 13.90
N TYR A 16 12.44 -9.35 13.14
CA TYR A 16 11.44 -8.32 13.41
C TYR A 16 10.01 -8.85 13.25
N GLN A 17 9.14 -8.48 14.19
CA GLN A 17 7.73 -8.87 14.18
C GLN A 17 6.87 -7.93 13.35
N TYR A 18 7.29 -6.68 13.23
CA TYR A 18 6.60 -5.65 12.46
C TYR A 18 7.60 -4.90 11.58
N ALA A 19 7.13 -4.47 10.42
CA ALA A 19 7.88 -3.55 9.55
C ALA A 19 6.97 -2.40 9.14
N VAL A 20 7.56 -1.21 9.05
CA VAL A 20 6.88 0.00 8.61
C VAL A 20 7.53 0.49 7.33
N GLN A 21 6.73 0.62 6.28
CA GLN A 21 7.13 1.31 5.05
C GLN A 21 6.69 2.78 5.16
N VAL A 22 7.62 3.68 4.89
CA VAL A 22 7.39 5.14 4.86
C VAL A 22 8.12 5.72 3.67
N ASP A 23 7.45 6.58 2.91
CA ASP A 23 8.09 7.30 1.80
C ASP A 23 9.06 8.37 2.36
N GLY A 24 10.23 8.49 1.75
CA GLY A 24 11.30 9.40 2.22
C GLY A 24 11.16 10.86 1.79
N ASP A 25 9.97 11.29 1.36
CA ASP A 25 9.70 12.63 0.84
C ASP A 25 9.15 13.64 1.89
N GLY A 26 9.14 13.22 3.17
CA GLY A 26 8.67 14.04 4.29
C GLY A 26 7.15 14.21 4.39
N GLN A 27 6.38 13.60 3.50
CA GLN A 27 4.92 13.77 3.51
C GLN A 27 4.21 13.00 4.65
N HIS A 28 4.82 11.93 5.15
CA HIS A 28 4.22 11.09 6.20
C HIS A 28 4.65 11.52 7.59
N ASN A 29 3.68 11.81 8.47
CA ASN A 29 3.95 12.08 9.88
C ASN A 29 4.15 10.76 10.65
N PRO A 30 5.33 10.54 11.27
CA PRO A 30 5.63 9.31 12.03
C PRO A 30 4.70 9.06 13.23
N GLU A 31 4.00 10.08 13.74
CA GLU A 31 3.07 9.93 14.88
C GLU A 31 1.95 8.93 14.58
N PHE A 32 1.54 8.79 13.32
CA PHE A 32 0.51 7.82 12.93
C PHE A 32 0.98 6.37 13.04
N ILE A 33 2.29 6.09 13.02
CA ILE A 33 2.83 4.72 13.08
C ILE A 33 2.37 4.01 14.35
N ARG A 34 2.38 4.70 15.50
CA ARG A 34 1.93 4.12 16.77
C ARG A 34 0.47 3.69 16.70
N LYS A 35 -0.41 4.56 16.18
CA LYS A 35 -1.84 4.25 15.99
C LYS A 35 -2.04 3.08 15.03
N MET A 36 -1.27 3.03 13.94
CA MET A 36 -1.35 1.94 12.96
C MET A 36 -0.92 0.60 13.57
N LEU A 37 0.16 0.57 14.36
CA LEU A 37 0.59 -0.62 15.09
C LEU A 37 -0.46 -1.09 16.09
N GLN A 38 -1.06 -0.16 16.84
CA GLN A 38 -2.15 -0.47 17.77
C GLN A 38 -3.33 -1.12 17.04
N VAL A 39 -3.79 -0.54 15.94
CA VAL A 39 -4.90 -1.09 15.13
C VAL A 39 -4.54 -2.46 14.57
N LEU A 40 -3.30 -2.67 14.11
CA LEU A 40 -2.84 -3.96 13.61
C LEU A 40 -2.97 -5.05 14.69
N GLN A 41 -2.57 -4.73 15.92
CA GLN A 41 -2.63 -5.65 17.06
C GLN A 41 -4.06 -5.88 17.55
N GLU A 42 -4.83 -4.80 17.80
CA GLU A 42 -6.19 -4.88 18.34
C GLU A 42 -7.17 -5.58 17.40
N LYS A 43 -7.07 -5.30 16.10
CA LYS A 43 -7.93 -5.93 15.09
C LYS A 43 -7.38 -7.27 14.60
N ASN A 44 -6.19 -7.66 15.03
CA ASN A 44 -5.50 -8.89 14.59
C ASN A 44 -5.45 -8.99 13.05
N VAL A 45 -5.10 -7.90 12.39
CA VAL A 45 -4.95 -7.83 10.93
C VAL A 45 -3.48 -7.93 10.54
N ASN A 46 -3.21 -8.37 9.30
CA ASN A 46 -1.85 -8.61 8.83
C ASN A 46 -1.16 -7.35 8.28
N MET A 47 -1.94 -6.40 7.74
CA MET A 47 -1.42 -5.13 7.26
C MET A 47 -2.37 -3.97 7.58
N VAL A 48 -1.80 -2.82 7.93
CA VAL A 48 -2.53 -1.56 8.08
C VAL A 48 -1.96 -0.53 7.12
N ILE A 49 -2.85 0.17 6.40
CA ILE A 49 -2.54 1.23 5.44
C ILE A 49 -2.95 2.57 6.04
N GLY A 50 -2.08 3.56 5.99
CA GLY A 50 -2.41 4.94 6.30
C GLY A 50 -3.18 5.57 5.14
N SER A 51 -4.47 5.84 5.30
CA SER A 51 -5.33 6.39 4.25
C SER A 51 -5.55 7.88 4.41
N ARG A 52 -5.39 8.62 3.31
CA ARG A 52 -5.65 10.07 3.19
C ARG A 52 -7.14 10.39 3.00
N PHE A 53 -7.94 9.38 2.65
CA PHE A 53 -9.30 9.59 2.12
C PHE A 53 -10.41 9.14 3.07
N ILE A 54 -10.10 8.64 4.25
CA ILE A 54 -11.11 8.29 5.26
C ILE A 54 -11.73 9.56 5.85
N GLU A 55 -10.91 10.50 6.33
CA GLU A 55 -11.37 11.75 6.94
C GLU A 55 -11.25 12.95 6.00
N ASN A 56 -10.62 12.79 4.84
CA ASN A 56 -10.40 13.83 3.83
C ASN A 56 -9.75 15.12 4.40
N GLN A 57 -8.86 14.98 5.37
CA GLN A 57 -8.12 16.07 5.99
C GLN A 57 -6.69 16.14 5.45
N GLY A 58 -6.07 17.33 5.55
CA GLY A 58 -4.71 17.57 5.09
C GLY A 58 -4.57 17.67 3.57
N PHE A 59 -3.37 17.44 3.06
CA PHE A 59 -3.06 17.53 1.63
C PHE A 59 -3.82 16.47 0.85
N GLN A 60 -4.68 16.92 -0.04
CA GLN A 60 -5.41 16.06 -0.98
C GLN A 60 -4.74 16.08 -2.35
N SER A 61 -4.57 14.92 -2.94
CA SER A 61 -4.04 14.78 -4.30
C SER A 61 -4.86 15.58 -5.33
N SER A 62 -4.26 15.90 -6.48
CA SER A 62 -4.95 16.55 -7.59
C SER A 62 -6.20 15.77 -8.01
N PHE A 63 -7.19 16.47 -8.60
CA PHE A 63 -8.45 15.87 -9.04
C PHE A 63 -8.24 14.68 -9.99
N ALA A 64 -7.33 14.80 -10.97
CA ALA A 64 -7.02 13.71 -11.89
C ALA A 64 -6.44 12.46 -11.16
N ARG A 65 -5.56 12.69 -10.17
CA ARG A 65 -5.00 11.59 -9.36
C ARG A 65 -6.08 10.92 -8.49
N ARG A 66 -7.02 11.69 -7.96
CA ARG A 66 -8.16 11.15 -7.19
C ARG A 66 -9.06 10.25 -8.04
N ILE A 67 -9.30 10.58 -9.32
CA ILE A 67 -10.04 9.70 -10.24
C ILE A 67 -9.32 8.36 -10.38
N GLY A 68 -8.01 8.36 -10.59
CA GLY A 68 -7.22 7.13 -10.68
C GLY A 68 -7.26 6.30 -9.40
N ILE A 69 -7.17 6.93 -8.23
CA ILE A 69 -7.26 6.25 -6.93
C ILE A 69 -8.66 5.64 -6.74
N SER A 70 -9.72 6.39 -7.06
CA SER A 70 -11.11 5.88 -6.99
C SER A 70 -11.35 4.71 -7.95
N PHE A 71 -10.72 4.71 -9.12
CA PHE A 71 -10.76 3.57 -10.03
C PHE A 71 -10.12 2.33 -9.40
N PHE A 72 -8.92 2.43 -8.81
CA PHE A 72 -8.27 1.31 -8.13
C PHE A 72 -9.04 0.84 -6.89
N GLU A 73 -9.61 1.74 -6.09
CA GLU A 73 -10.51 1.40 -4.98
C GLU A 73 -11.65 0.49 -5.44
N LYS A 74 -12.36 0.90 -6.51
CA LYS A 74 -13.47 0.12 -7.09
C LYS A 74 -12.99 -1.22 -7.64
N LEU A 75 -11.86 -1.23 -8.33
CA LEU A 75 -11.29 -2.46 -8.90
C LEU A 75 -10.90 -3.45 -7.79
N ILE A 76 -10.23 -2.99 -6.73
CA ILE A 76 -9.90 -3.84 -5.57
C ILE A 76 -11.18 -4.42 -4.96
N LYS A 77 -12.21 -3.60 -4.77
CA LYS A 77 -13.49 -4.08 -4.24
C LYS A 77 -14.12 -5.15 -5.12
N ILE A 78 -14.08 -4.99 -6.46
CA ILE A 78 -14.60 -6.00 -7.40
C ILE A 78 -13.78 -7.30 -7.32
N LEU A 79 -12.44 -7.20 -7.29
CA LEU A 79 -11.55 -8.34 -7.31
C LEU A 79 -11.53 -9.12 -5.99
N THR A 80 -11.66 -8.44 -4.85
CA THR A 80 -11.41 -9.03 -3.53
C THR A 80 -12.60 -8.99 -2.58
N GLY A 81 -13.66 -8.23 -2.93
CA GLY A 81 -14.79 -7.97 -2.06
C GLY A 81 -14.53 -6.92 -0.97
N GLN A 82 -13.29 -6.55 -0.70
CA GLN A 82 -12.91 -5.59 0.34
C GLN A 82 -12.71 -4.19 -0.23
N LYS A 83 -13.24 -3.18 0.47
CA LYS A 83 -13.00 -1.77 0.16
C LYS A 83 -11.67 -1.34 0.78
N VAL A 84 -10.80 -0.72 -0.04
CA VAL A 84 -9.56 -0.05 0.39
C VAL A 84 -9.58 1.35 -0.22
N THR A 85 -9.64 2.38 0.64
CA THR A 85 -9.88 3.78 0.22
C THR A 85 -8.63 4.45 -0.34
N ASP A 86 -7.44 4.02 0.10
CA ASP A 86 -6.16 4.55 -0.39
C ASP A 86 -5.18 3.44 -0.82
N PRO A 87 -5.46 2.77 -1.95
CA PRO A 87 -4.60 1.68 -2.43
C PRO A 87 -3.20 2.13 -2.86
N THR A 88 -2.98 3.43 -3.02
CA THR A 88 -1.70 4.00 -3.48
C THR A 88 -0.84 4.58 -2.35
N SER A 89 -1.27 4.44 -1.11
CA SER A 89 -0.49 4.92 0.04
C SER A 89 0.78 4.10 0.23
N GLY A 90 1.90 4.79 0.39
CA GLY A 90 3.19 4.22 0.75
C GLY A 90 3.38 4.03 2.26
N LEU A 91 2.51 4.61 3.10
CA LEU A 91 2.56 4.42 4.55
C LEU A 91 1.84 3.13 4.95
N ARG A 92 2.61 2.11 5.34
CA ARG A 92 2.11 0.76 5.63
C ARG A 92 2.81 0.15 6.82
N VAL A 93 2.05 -0.57 7.63
CA VAL A 93 2.56 -1.41 8.72
C VAL A 93 2.18 -2.85 8.44
N ALA A 94 3.17 -3.74 8.45
CA ALA A 94 3.00 -5.16 8.16
C ALA A 94 3.40 -6.01 9.35
N ASP A 95 2.69 -7.11 9.59
CA ASP A 95 3.04 -8.14 10.54
C ASP A 95 4.11 -9.09 9.99
N ARG A 96 4.59 -10.01 10.82
CA ARG A 96 5.61 -10.98 10.45
C ARG A 96 5.23 -11.84 9.25
N LYS A 97 3.96 -12.23 9.11
CA LYS A 97 3.50 -13.07 8.00
C LYS A 97 3.61 -12.33 6.67
N VAL A 98 3.15 -11.07 6.63
CA VAL A 98 3.25 -10.23 5.42
C VAL A 98 4.71 -9.89 5.11
N ILE A 99 5.54 -9.61 6.13
CA ILE A 99 6.98 -9.38 5.96
C ILE A 99 7.64 -10.57 5.24
N GLU A 100 7.33 -11.80 5.64
CA GLU A 100 7.88 -13.02 5.03
C GLU A 100 7.46 -13.19 3.58
N GLU A 101 6.20 -12.89 3.22
CA GLU A 101 5.76 -12.92 1.83
C GLU A 101 6.45 -11.84 0.98
N PHE A 102 6.51 -10.62 1.48
CA PHE A 102 7.15 -9.50 0.78
C PHE A 102 8.66 -9.69 0.63
N ALA A 103 9.32 -10.34 1.57
CA ALA A 103 10.73 -10.69 1.46
C ALA A 103 11.00 -11.70 0.33
N LYS A 104 10.09 -12.66 0.13
CA LYS A 104 10.18 -13.66 -0.94
C LYS A 104 9.85 -13.05 -2.30
N GLN A 105 8.73 -12.35 -2.39
CA GLN A 105 8.20 -11.80 -3.63
C GLN A 105 7.58 -10.43 -3.39
N TYR A 106 8.10 -9.42 -4.06
CA TYR A 106 7.59 -8.05 -4.01
C TYR A 106 7.67 -7.42 -5.41
N PRO A 107 6.59 -6.78 -5.89
CA PRO A 107 6.59 -6.17 -7.22
C PRO A 107 7.66 -5.09 -7.35
N SER A 108 8.34 -5.04 -8.50
CA SER A 108 9.42 -4.06 -8.77
C SER A 108 8.88 -2.65 -9.00
N ASP A 109 7.70 -2.56 -9.64
CA ASP A 109 7.10 -1.30 -10.07
C ASP A 109 5.70 -1.14 -9.53
N TYR A 110 5.42 0.02 -8.93
CA TYR A 110 4.08 0.38 -8.41
C TYR A 110 3.42 -0.72 -7.56
N PRO A 111 4.11 -1.21 -6.51
CA PRO A 111 3.71 -2.40 -5.78
C PRO A 111 2.42 -2.22 -4.96
N GLU A 112 2.03 -0.97 -4.66
CA GLU A 112 1.03 -0.69 -3.64
C GLU A 112 -0.33 -1.33 -3.93
N PRO A 113 -1.00 -1.14 -5.08
CA PRO A 113 -2.29 -1.76 -5.33
C PRO A 113 -2.21 -3.26 -5.59
N GLU A 114 -1.15 -3.72 -6.26
CA GLU A 114 -0.93 -5.14 -6.58
C GLU A 114 -0.77 -5.96 -5.31
N THR A 115 0.06 -5.50 -4.36
CA THR A 115 0.29 -6.21 -3.09
C THR A 115 -0.96 -6.32 -2.25
N ILE A 116 -1.86 -5.33 -2.28
CA ILE A 116 -3.15 -5.38 -1.59
C ILE A 116 -4.01 -6.53 -2.17
N VAL A 117 -4.14 -6.59 -3.50
CA VAL A 117 -4.91 -7.66 -4.16
C VAL A 117 -4.29 -9.02 -3.86
N SER A 118 -2.96 -9.15 -3.93
CA SER A 118 -2.24 -10.38 -3.63
C SER A 118 -2.48 -10.86 -2.20
N LEU A 119 -2.38 -9.96 -1.21
CA LEU A 119 -2.63 -10.29 0.20
C LEU A 119 -4.07 -10.73 0.43
N LEU A 120 -5.05 -9.94 -0.03
CA LEU A 120 -6.47 -10.24 0.14
C LEU A 120 -6.87 -11.54 -0.55
N THR A 121 -6.33 -11.81 -1.75
CA THR A 121 -6.55 -13.06 -2.48
C THR A 121 -5.96 -14.26 -1.75
N SER A 122 -4.85 -14.08 -1.04
CA SER A 122 -4.20 -15.12 -0.22
C SER A 122 -4.84 -15.31 1.17
N GLY A 123 -5.90 -14.56 1.48
CA GLY A 123 -6.61 -14.66 2.76
C GLY A 123 -5.97 -13.86 3.91
N TYR A 124 -5.01 -12.99 3.62
CA TYR A 124 -4.52 -12.02 4.60
C TYR A 124 -5.53 -10.90 4.80
N SER A 125 -5.54 -10.32 6.00
CA SER A 125 -6.44 -9.21 6.36
C SER A 125 -5.71 -7.87 6.29
N VAL A 126 -6.41 -6.88 5.73
CA VAL A 126 -5.93 -5.50 5.57
C VAL A 126 -6.92 -4.54 6.22
N ALA A 127 -6.42 -3.57 6.98
CA ALA A 127 -7.20 -2.48 7.53
C ALA A 127 -6.63 -1.12 7.12
N GLU A 128 -7.42 -0.07 7.31
CA GLU A 128 -6.98 1.31 7.08
C GLU A 128 -7.16 2.15 8.34
N VAL A 129 -6.27 3.14 8.49
CA VAL A 129 -6.31 4.17 9.53
C VAL A 129 -6.22 5.53 8.85
N PRO A 130 -7.06 6.52 9.23
CA PRO A 130 -6.94 7.85 8.69
C PRO A 130 -5.60 8.47 9.12
N VAL A 131 -4.91 9.08 8.15
CA VAL A 131 -3.66 9.79 8.37
C VAL A 131 -3.70 11.15 7.68
N LEU A 132 -3.01 12.12 8.29
CA LEU A 132 -2.75 13.41 7.67
C LEU A 132 -1.45 13.31 6.86
N MET A 133 -1.50 13.81 5.65
CA MET A 133 -0.34 13.91 4.77
C MET A 133 0.04 15.39 4.64
N ASN A 134 1.32 15.70 4.85
CA ASN A 134 1.85 17.03 4.64
C ASN A 134 2.04 17.32 3.15
N GLU A 135 2.11 18.59 2.80
CA GLU A 135 2.60 18.97 1.48
C GLU A 135 4.07 18.55 1.33
N ARG A 136 4.46 18.21 0.12
CA ARG A 136 5.84 17.82 -0.17
C ARG A 136 6.75 19.03 -0.01
N GLU A 137 7.77 18.91 0.83
CA GLU A 137 8.72 20.01 1.07
C GLU A 137 9.64 20.26 -0.13
N HIS A 138 10.00 19.20 -0.87
CA HIS A 138 10.88 19.27 -2.03
C HIS A 138 10.48 18.27 -3.12
N GLY A 139 10.76 18.64 -4.38
CA GLY A 139 10.60 17.78 -5.55
C GLY A 139 9.27 17.94 -6.28
N GLU A 140 9.30 17.73 -7.59
CA GLU A 140 8.11 17.70 -8.45
C GLU A 140 7.58 16.28 -8.61
N SER A 141 6.28 16.16 -8.87
CA SER A 141 5.69 14.86 -9.23
C SER A 141 6.30 14.36 -10.54
N SER A 142 6.96 13.21 -10.50
CA SER A 142 7.57 12.59 -11.69
C SER A 142 6.54 12.02 -12.68
N ILE A 143 5.24 12.15 -12.39
CA ILE A 143 4.17 11.54 -13.19
C ILE A 143 3.61 12.59 -14.16
N THR A 144 3.96 12.48 -15.45
CA THR A 144 3.34 13.21 -16.57
C THR A 144 2.06 12.49 -17.02
N PHE A 145 1.22 13.15 -17.83
CA PHE A 145 -0.06 12.58 -18.30
C PHE A 145 0.12 11.22 -19.01
N SER A 146 1.07 11.10 -19.92
CA SER A 146 1.37 9.85 -20.63
C SER A 146 1.85 8.75 -19.69
N LYS A 147 2.69 9.10 -18.71
CA LYS A 147 3.10 8.17 -17.64
C LYS A 147 1.93 7.75 -16.76
N SER A 148 0.93 8.62 -16.56
CA SER A 148 -0.28 8.28 -15.80
C SER A 148 -1.13 7.22 -16.51
N VAL A 149 -1.31 7.31 -17.83
CA VAL A 149 -2.04 6.29 -18.60
C VAL A 149 -1.31 4.94 -18.56
N TYR A 150 0.00 4.95 -18.81
CA TYR A 150 0.81 3.74 -18.68
C TYR A 150 0.72 3.12 -17.29
N TYR A 151 0.82 3.94 -16.23
CA TYR A 151 0.65 3.53 -14.85
C TYR A 151 -0.69 2.84 -14.62
N MET A 152 -1.80 3.45 -15.08
CA MET A 152 -3.15 2.91 -14.91
C MET A 152 -3.30 1.53 -15.57
N ILE A 153 -2.81 1.38 -16.81
CA ILE A 153 -2.86 0.10 -17.54
C ILE A 153 -2.01 -0.95 -16.85
N LYS A 154 -0.75 -0.62 -16.53
CA LYS A 154 0.20 -1.54 -15.93
C LYS A 154 -0.29 -2.08 -14.58
N VAL A 155 -0.73 -1.17 -13.70
CA VAL A 155 -1.22 -1.55 -12.36
C VAL A 155 -2.52 -2.35 -12.46
N THR A 156 -3.43 -1.99 -13.37
CA THR A 156 -4.65 -2.76 -13.62
C THR A 156 -4.33 -4.20 -14.03
N MET A 157 -3.42 -4.39 -14.98
CA MET A 157 -2.99 -5.72 -15.41
C MET A 157 -2.32 -6.50 -14.28
N ALA A 158 -1.45 -5.86 -13.50
CA ALA A 158 -0.81 -6.48 -12.35
C ALA A 158 -1.83 -6.97 -11.31
N MET A 159 -2.82 -6.15 -10.98
CA MET A 159 -3.91 -6.52 -10.05
C MET A 159 -4.75 -7.70 -10.58
N LEU A 160 -5.07 -7.73 -11.86
CA LEU A 160 -5.80 -8.84 -12.49
C LEU A 160 -4.99 -10.13 -12.44
N LEU A 161 -3.69 -10.06 -12.79
CA LEU A 161 -2.78 -11.21 -12.73
C LEU A 161 -2.61 -11.71 -11.29
N ALA A 162 -2.47 -10.81 -10.32
CA ALA A 162 -2.41 -11.16 -8.90
C ALA A 162 -3.67 -11.91 -8.43
N ARG A 163 -4.84 -11.49 -8.90
CA ARG A 163 -6.11 -12.16 -8.58
C ARG A 163 -6.19 -13.55 -9.21
N ILE A 164 -5.88 -13.67 -10.51
CA ILE A 164 -5.94 -14.94 -11.27
C ILE A 164 -4.87 -15.92 -10.78
N GLY A 165 -3.66 -15.41 -10.48
CA GLY A 165 -2.54 -16.20 -9.98
C GLY A 165 -2.70 -16.71 -8.54
N GLY A 166 -3.76 -16.31 -7.84
CA GLY A 166 -4.02 -16.73 -6.46
C GLY A 166 -3.22 -15.98 -5.40
N GLY A 167 -2.65 -14.83 -5.73
CA GLY A 167 -1.86 -14.00 -4.81
C GLY A 167 -0.55 -14.66 -4.38
N TYR A 168 -0.19 -14.51 -3.11
CA TYR A 168 0.93 -15.23 -2.49
C TYR A 168 0.49 -16.67 -2.22
N LYS A 169 1.05 -17.64 -2.94
CA LYS A 169 0.74 -19.06 -2.72
C LYS A 169 1.24 -19.48 -1.33
N LYS A 170 0.35 -20.07 -0.56
CA LYS A 170 0.71 -20.73 0.71
C LYS A 170 1.54 -21.98 0.45
#